data_b1f3eae1e8aebb0eb08682b11dafec99
#
_entry.id   b1f3eae1e8aebb0eb08682b11dafec99
#
_cell.length_a   1.000
_cell.length_b   1.000
_cell.length_c   1.000
_cell.angle_alpha   90.00
_cell.angle_beta   90.00
_cell.angle_gamma   90.00
#
_symmetry.space_group_name_H-M   'P 1'
#
loop_
_entity.id
_entity.type
_entity.pdbx_description
1 polymer ?
#
loop_
_entity_poly.entity_id
_entity_poly.type
_entity_poly.pdbx_seq_one_letter_code
_entity_poly.pdbx_strand_id
1 'polypeptide(L)'
;MRLNNLNLTPTMLCNLKCALCGVLVPQYDYRPQMTAEEFSKTLNAVFSIVDRVGRLQITGGEPLLHPQLGTLLEMCFHYADRFDEMWFFSNCAVPFRNDVLDVLKARSDQVVVHCSDYGVRPEVSEQNLKQLAAAHIPHKYLKYYGDSQYCDGWVDNGDFVPHHRTDKENERIFSACSHVCRGGSWYVRNGQMHWCGRSIRGAELGKIPLRKEDYLDIFDPATTLEEKRKGLEALMQVHMITACDYCNGDYGTEDAAKRHPAGEQLTC
;
A
#
# COMPACT_ATOMS: atom_id res chain seq x y z
N MET A 1 15.50 11.86 -9.30
CA MET A 1 15.27 10.53 -8.65
C MET A 1 13.93 9.97 -9.09
N ARG A 2 13.87 8.67 -9.46
CA ARG A 2 12.63 7.98 -9.86
C ARG A 2 12.37 6.80 -8.95
N LEU A 3 11.11 6.65 -8.51
CA LEU A 3 10.61 5.47 -7.80
C LEU A 3 9.72 4.64 -8.72
N ASN A 4 9.76 3.31 -8.60
CA ASN A 4 8.88 2.46 -9.40
C ASN A 4 7.45 2.43 -8.83
N ASN A 5 7.31 2.28 -7.51
CA ASN A 5 6.01 2.26 -6.87
C ASN A 5 6.03 3.11 -5.59
N LEU A 6 4.99 3.91 -5.39
CA LEU A 6 4.73 4.67 -4.17
C LEU A 6 3.33 4.37 -3.67
N ASN A 7 3.23 3.90 -2.42
CA ASN A 7 1.97 3.56 -1.79
C ASN A 7 1.56 4.65 -0.79
N LEU A 8 0.38 5.20 -0.99
CA LEU A 8 -0.29 6.11 -0.07
C LEU A 8 -1.49 5.39 0.55
N THR A 9 -1.65 5.56 1.86
CA THR A 9 -2.71 4.91 2.64
C THR A 9 -3.56 6.01 3.31
N PRO A 10 -4.56 6.56 2.62
CA PRO A 10 -5.36 7.68 3.16
C PRO A 10 -6.21 7.26 4.36
N THR A 11 -6.58 5.98 4.47
CA THR A 11 -7.40 5.48 5.58
C THR A 11 -7.02 4.06 5.97
N MET A 12 -7.13 3.76 7.27
CA MET A 12 -7.09 2.39 7.81
C MET A 12 -8.49 1.83 8.08
N LEU A 13 -9.57 2.60 7.82
CA LEU A 13 -10.92 2.05 7.85
C LEU A 13 -11.08 0.97 6.79
N CYS A 14 -11.71 -0.15 7.16
CA CYS A 14 -12.08 -1.23 6.25
C CYS A 14 -13.37 -1.88 6.74
N ASN A 15 -14.22 -2.23 5.83
CA ASN A 15 -15.44 -3.00 6.08
C ASN A 15 -15.17 -4.51 6.18
N LEU A 16 -13.93 -4.95 5.90
CA LEU A 16 -13.48 -6.35 6.01
C LEU A 16 -12.51 -6.54 7.18
N LYS A 17 -12.40 -7.80 7.66
CA LYS A 17 -11.48 -8.22 8.72
C LYS A 17 -10.67 -9.43 8.24
N CYS A 18 -9.89 -9.27 7.17
CA CYS A 18 -9.13 -10.37 6.58
C CYS A 18 -8.02 -10.86 7.51
N ALA A 19 -7.91 -12.17 7.74
CA ALA A 19 -6.94 -12.79 8.65
C ALA A 19 -5.49 -12.43 8.30
N LEU A 20 -5.10 -12.56 7.03
CA LEU A 20 -3.76 -12.26 6.53
C LEU A 20 -3.72 -10.92 5.77
N CYS A 21 -4.35 -9.89 6.35
CA CYS A 21 -4.38 -8.57 5.73
C CYS A 21 -2.98 -7.98 5.59
N GLY A 22 -2.48 -7.80 4.37
CA GLY A 22 -1.17 -7.20 4.09
C GLY A 22 -1.03 -5.75 4.57
N VAL A 23 -2.16 -5.08 4.84
CA VAL A 23 -2.22 -3.73 5.43
C VAL A 23 -2.34 -3.78 6.96
N LEU A 24 -2.53 -4.96 7.55
CA LEU A 24 -2.65 -5.21 8.99
C LEU A 24 -3.86 -4.51 9.65
N VAL A 25 -4.90 -4.18 8.89
CA VAL A 25 -6.10 -3.48 9.40
C VAL A 25 -6.69 -4.12 10.67
N PRO A 26 -6.85 -5.45 10.77
CA PRO A 26 -7.41 -6.07 11.99
C PRO A 26 -6.57 -5.87 13.26
N GLN A 27 -5.32 -5.46 13.13
CA GLN A 27 -4.41 -5.26 14.27
C GLN A 27 -4.44 -3.84 14.83
N TYR A 28 -5.20 -2.93 14.21
CA TYR A 28 -5.36 -1.56 14.68
C TYR A 28 -6.61 -1.47 15.57
N ASP A 29 -6.43 -1.08 16.83
CA ASP A 29 -7.53 -0.73 17.74
C ASP A 29 -8.22 0.56 17.30
N TYR A 30 -7.42 1.57 16.95
CA TYR A 30 -7.87 2.80 16.30
C TYR A 30 -7.45 2.80 14.83
N ARG A 31 -8.37 3.12 13.94
CA ARG A 31 -8.15 3.11 12.48
C ARG A 31 -8.04 4.54 11.96
N PRO A 32 -6.83 5.09 11.89
CA PRO A 32 -6.61 6.48 11.52
C PRO A 32 -6.96 6.75 10.06
N GLN A 33 -7.40 7.98 9.80
CA GLN A 33 -7.62 8.54 8.48
C GLN A 33 -6.80 9.83 8.35
N MET A 34 -6.24 10.06 7.19
CA MET A 34 -5.55 11.31 6.90
C MET A 34 -6.57 12.41 6.60
N THR A 35 -6.38 13.58 7.15
CA THR A 35 -7.06 14.78 6.69
C THR A 35 -6.55 15.18 5.30
N ALA A 36 -7.31 16.01 4.58
CA ALA A 36 -6.86 16.56 3.30
C ALA A 36 -5.56 17.37 3.45
N GLU A 37 -5.39 18.08 4.57
CA GLU A 37 -4.17 18.83 4.85
C GLU A 37 -2.95 17.92 5.04
N GLU A 38 -3.07 16.86 5.86
CA GLU A 38 -2.01 15.86 6.06
C GLU A 38 -1.65 15.15 4.75
N PHE A 39 -2.63 14.83 3.94
CA PHE A 39 -2.43 14.19 2.64
C PHE A 39 -1.71 15.12 1.67
N SER A 40 -2.14 16.39 1.56
CA SER A 40 -1.48 17.42 0.75
C SER A 40 -0.03 17.64 1.21
N LYS A 41 0.21 17.77 2.53
CA LYS A 41 1.54 17.90 3.10
C LYS A 41 2.44 16.70 2.72
N THR A 42 1.88 15.49 2.75
CA THR A 42 2.60 14.26 2.38
C THR A 42 2.98 14.28 0.90
N LEU A 43 2.05 14.59 -0.01
CA LEU A 43 2.33 14.69 -1.45
C LEU A 43 3.41 15.75 -1.74
N ASN A 44 3.28 16.94 -1.16
CA ASN A 44 4.27 18.01 -1.31
C ASN A 44 5.66 17.56 -0.87
N ALA A 45 5.77 16.93 0.30
CA ALA A 45 7.05 16.46 0.84
C ALA A 45 7.67 15.38 -0.05
N VAL A 46 6.89 14.40 -0.50
CA VAL A 46 7.36 13.35 -1.40
C VAL A 46 7.85 13.95 -2.72
N PHE A 47 7.02 14.74 -3.40
CA PHE A 47 7.37 15.28 -4.72
C PHE A 47 8.39 16.43 -4.68
N SER A 48 8.78 16.91 -3.49
CA SER A 48 9.94 17.78 -3.35
C SER A 48 11.28 17.04 -3.49
N ILE A 49 11.31 15.74 -3.16
CA ILE A 49 12.51 14.90 -3.17
C ILE A 49 12.51 13.83 -4.28
N VAL A 50 11.33 13.45 -4.78
CA VAL A 50 11.14 12.44 -5.84
C VAL A 50 10.73 13.16 -7.12
N ASP A 51 11.45 12.96 -8.22
CA ASP A 51 11.16 13.65 -9.48
C ASP A 51 10.03 12.95 -10.25
N ARG A 52 9.95 11.61 -10.19
CA ARG A 52 8.91 10.83 -10.87
C ARG A 52 8.63 9.50 -10.18
N VAL A 53 7.40 9.06 -10.23
CA VAL A 53 6.93 7.75 -9.75
C VAL A 53 6.36 6.96 -10.93
N GLY A 54 6.72 5.68 -11.05
CA GLY A 54 6.11 4.80 -12.07
C GLY A 54 4.63 4.56 -11.75
N ARG A 55 4.34 4.04 -10.56
CA ARG A 55 2.97 3.78 -10.13
C ARG A 55 2.69 4.44 -8.79
N LEU A 56 1.78 5.40 -8.80
CA LEU A 56 1.21 5.97 -7.58
C LEU A 56 0.04 5.08 -7.14
N GLN A 57 0.17 4.43 -6.00
CA GLN A 57 -0.82 3.46 -5.52
C GLN A 57 -1.63 4.04 -4.36
N ILE A 58 -2.94 4.09 -4.52
CA ILE A 58 -3.88 4.44 -3.47
C ILE A 58 -4.42 3.14 -2.88
N THR A 59 -4.00 2.86 -1.65
CA THR A 59 -4.34 1.64 -0.90
C THR A 59 -4.86 2.00 0.48
N GLY A 60 -4.92 1.03 1.37
CA GLY A 60 -5.27 1.26 2.76
C GLY A 60 -6.05 0.12 3.36
N GLY A 61 -6.97 0.45 4.25
CA GLY A 61 -8.09 -0.42 4.54
C GLY A 61 -8.96 -0.55 3.29
N GLU A 62 -10.08 0.19 3.26
CA GLU A 62 -10.86 0.38 2.05
C GLU A 62 -10.92 1.88 1.74
N PRO A 63 -10.26 2.36 0.68
CA PRO A 63 -10.21 3.80 0.37
C PRO A 63 -11.59 4.43 0.16
N LEU A 64 -12.56 3.68 -0.39
CA LEU A 64 -13.94 4.18 -0.60
C LEU A 64 -14.65 4.57 0.69
N LEU A 65 -14.15 4.15 1.85
CA LEU A 65 -14.67 4.58 3.17
C LEU A 65 -14.13 5.96 3.60
N HIS A 66 -13.11 6.51 2.91
CA HIS A 66 -12.62 7.85 3.24
C HIS A 66 -13.63 8.92 2.78
N PRO A 67 -14.12 9.80 3.69
CA PRO A 67 -15.20 10.75 3.37
C PRO A 67 -14.80 11.77 2.29
N GLN A 68 -13.54 12.15 2.22
CA GLN A 68 -13.00 13.15 1.27
C GLN A 68 -12.20 12.51 0.13
N LEU A 69 -12.45 11.23 -0.21
CA LEU A 69 -11.60 10.51 -1.17
C LEU A 69 -11.51 11.20 -2.53
N GLY A 70 -12.61 11.74 -3.08
CA GLY A 70 -12.59 12.48 -4.34
C GLY A 70 -11.58 13.63 -4.31
N THR A 71 -11.62 14.44 -3.24
CA THR A 71 -10.66 15.54 -3.04
C THR A 71 -9.21 15.04 -2.94
N LEU A 72 -8.97 13.93 -2.23
CA LEU A 72 -7.61 13.36 -2.12
C LEU A 72 -7.08 12.88 -3.48
N LEU A 73 -7.94 12.28 -4.30
CA LEU A 73 -7.57 11.87 -5.66
C LEU A 73 -7.27 13.08 -6.54
N GLU A 74 -8.06 14.15 -6.48
CA GLU A 74 -7.77 15.41 -7.17
C GLU A 74 -6.39 15.96 -6.78
N MET A 75 -6.05 15.94 -5.49
CA MET A 75 -4.73 16.36 -5.01
C MET A 75 -3.60 15.53 -5.62
N CYS A 76 -3.79 14.21 -5.78
CA CYS A 76 -2.81 13.37 -6.48
C CYS A 76 -2.62 13.84 -7.93
N PHE A 77 -3.69 14.17 -8.63
CA PHE A 77 -3.64 14.59 -10.03
C PHE A 77 -3.12 16.02 -10.25
N HIS A 78 -2.90 16.81 -9.18
CA HIS A 78 -2.07 18.02 -9.30
C HIS A 78 -0.61 17.67 -9.65
N TYR A 79 -0.18 16.42 -9.45
CA TYR A 79 1.13 15.87 -9.83
C TYR A 79 1.04 14.87 -10.99
N ALA A 80 0.02 14.98 -11.86
CA ALA A 80 -0.21 14.03 -12.95
C ALA A 80 0.98 13.86 -13.90
N ASP A 81 1.78 14.92 -14.09
CA ASP A 81 3.03 14.92 -14.85
C ASP A 81 4.21 14.24 -14.13
N ARG A 82 4.06 13.92 -12.85
CA ARG A 82 5.10 13.38 -11.97
C ARG A 82 4.92 11.88 -11.67
N PHE A 83 3.91 11.21 -12.24
CA PHE A 83 3.77 9.76 -12.20
C PHE A 83 3.26 9.24 -13.55
N ASP A 84 3.53 7.93 -13.83
CA ASP A 84 3.11 7.35 -15.11
C ASP A 84 1.66 6.87 -15.05
N GLU A 85 1.28 6.20 -13.96
CA GLU A 85 -0.04 5.59 -13.78
C GLU A 85 -0.46 5.62 -12.30
N MET A 86 -1.73 5.81 -12.03
CA MET A 86 -2.32 5.62 -10.70
C MET A 86 -3.00 4.25 -10.63
N TRP A 87 -2.67 3.47 -9.61
CA TRP A 87 -3.39 2.26 -9.25
C TRP A 87 -4.26 2.50 -8.03
N PHE A 88 -5.56 2.39 -8.22
CA PHE A 88 -6.54 2.53 -7.14
C PHE A 88 -7.04 1.16 -6.74
N PHE A 89 -6.79 0.76 -5.48
CA PHE A 89 -7.19 -0.55 -4.96
C PHE A 89 -8.45 -0.45 -4.12
N SER A 90 -9.45 -1.30 -4.40
CA SER A 90 -10.68 -1.45 -3.61
C SER A 90 -11.02 -2.94 -3.45
N ASN A 91 -11.60 -3.29 -2.30
CA ASN A 91 -12.20 -4.60 -2.08
C ASN A 91 -13.57 -4.76 -2.77
N CYS A 92 -14.02 -3.74 -3.47
CA CYS A 92 -15.27 -3.66 -4.24
C CYS A 92 -16.56 -3.93 -3.45
N ALA A 93 -16.50 -4.08 -2.12
CA ALA A 93 -17.67 -4.31 -1.27
C ALA A 93 -18.27 -3.01 -0.69
N VAL A 94 -17.76 -1.84 -1.13
CA VAL A 94 -18.27 -0.50 -0.83
C VAL A 94 -18.64 0.17 -2.15
N PRO A 95 -19.85 0.79 -2.26
CA PRO A 95 -20.24 1.47 -3.49
C PRO A 95 -19.33 2.65 -3.83
N PHE A 96 -19.02 2.83 -5.11
CA PHE A 96 -18.38 4.07 -5.58
C PHE A 96 -19.34 5.24 -5.46
N ARG A 97 -18.85 6.33 -4.88
CA ARG A 97 -19.56 7.63 -4.85
C ARG A 97 -19.30 8.40 -6.14
N ASN A 98 -20.23 9.28 -6.51
CA ASN A 98 -20.10 10.07 -7.73
C ASN A 98 -18.86 10.98 -7.72
N ASP A 99 -18.52 11.61 -6.58
CA ASP A 99 -17.32 12.45 -6.45
C ASP A 99 -16.03 11.68 -6.80
N VAL A 100 -15.96 10.41 -6.46
CA VAL A 100 -14.82 9.53 -6.78
C VAL A 100 -14.85 9.11 -8.25
N LEU A 101 -16.02 8.68 -8.76
CA LEU A 101 -16.17 8.28 -10.17
C LEU A 101 -15.86 9.43 -11.13
N ASP A 102 -16.27 10.66 -10.82
CA ASP A 102 -16.03 11.84 -11.65
C ASP A 102 -14.53 12.13 -11.79
N VAL A 103 -13.76 12.05 -10.70
CA VAL A 103 -12.30 12.21 -10.73
C VAL A 103 -11.63 11.09 -11.53
N LEU A 104 -11.99 9.83 -11.27
CA LEU A 104 -11.41 8.67 -11.95
C LEU A 104 -11.73 8.71 -13.46
N LYS A 105 -12.94 9.11 -13.84
CA LYS A 105 -13.36 9.28 -15.23
C LYS A 105 -12.58 10.38 -15.93
N ALA A 106 -12.40 11.53 -15.28
CA ALA A 106 -11.64 12.66 -15.83
C ALA A 106 -10.16 12.32 -16.08
N ARG A 107 -9.66 11.26 -15.48
CA ARG A 107 -8.26 10.76 -15.57
C ARG A 107 -8.18 9.30 -16.00
N SER A 108 -9.15 8.84 -16.77
CA SER A 108 -9.23 7.44 -17.24
C SER A 108 -8.04 7.01 -18.12
N ASP A 109 -7.31 7.97 -18.68
CA ASP A 109 -6.06 7.74 -19.42
C ASP A 109 -4.85 7.43 -18.53
N GLN A 110 -4.93 7.72 -17.22
CA GLN A 110 -3.82 7.59 -16.28
C GLN A 110 -4.16 6.77 -15.03
N VAL A 111 -5.37 6.19 -14.94
CA VAL A 111 -5.81 5.42 -13.78
C VAL A 111 -6.20 4.00 -14.15
N VAL A 112 -5.90 3.04 -13.26
CA VAL A 112 -6.45 1.68 -13.30
C VAL A 112 -7.03 1.35 -11.93
N VAL A 113 -8.32 1.00 -11.89
CA VAL A 113 -8.99 0.53 -10.68
C VAL A 113 -8.77 -0.98 -10.53
N HIS A 114 -8.21 -1.41 -9.39
CA HIS A 114 -8.02 -2.82 -9.04
C HIS A 114 -9.15 -3.25 -8.10
N CYS A 115 -10.10 -3.99 -8.61
CA CYS A 115 -11.24 -4.55 -7.89
C CYS A 115 -10.87 -5.93 -7.34
N SER A 116 -10.62 -6.03 -6.04
CA SER A 116 -10.34 -7.29 -5.34
C SER A 116 -11.62 -7.79 -4.65
N ASP A 117 -12.37 -8.65 -5.32
CA ASP A 117 -13.67 -9.14 -4.82
C ASP A 117 -13.48 -10.42 -4.00
N TYR A 118 -13.79 -10.34 -2.71
CA TYR A 118 -13.71 -11.45 -1.75
C TYR A 118 -15.06 -12.16 -1.53
N GLY A 119 -16.08 -11.88 -2.35
CA GLY A 119 -17.38 -12.50 -2.29
C GLY A 119 -18.25 -12.08 -1.08
N VAL A 120 -17.86 -11.02 -0.38
CA VAL A 120 -18.58 -10.55 0.84
C VAL A 120 -19.87 -9.81 0.48
N ARG A 121 -19.84 -9.02 -0.62
CA ARG A 121 -20.99 -8.28 -1.12
C ARG A 121 -21.02 -8.31 -2.65
N PRO A 122 -21.34 -9.47 -3.26
CA PRO A 122 -21.25 -9.66 -4.70
C PRO A 122 -22.18 -8.72 -5.49
N GLU A 123 -23.32 -8.35 -4.93
CA GLU A 123 -24.25 -7.38 -5.53
C GLU A 123 -23.66 -5.98 -5.67
N VAL A 124 -22.83 -5.56 -4.68
CA VAL A 124 -22.13 -4.27 -4.73
C VAL A 124 -20.97 -4.33 -5.70
N SER A 125 -20.22 -5.42 -5.70
CA SER A 125 -19.12 -5.66 -6.65
C SER A 125 -19.61 -5.59 -8.09
N GLU A 126 -20.73 -6.27 -8.40
CA GLU A 126 -21.34 -6.24 -9.74
C GLU A 126 -21.79 -4.82 -10.14
N GLN A 127 -22.42 -4.08 -9.21
CA GLN A 127 -22.81 -2.69 -9.44
C GLN A 127 -21.61 -1.80 -9.73
N ASN A 128 -20.54 -1.93 -8.92
CA ASN A 128 -19.30 -1.17 -9.08
C ASN A 128 -18.66 -1.40 -10.46
N LEU A 129 -18.57 -2.68 -10.89
CA LEU A 129 -18.03 -3.02 -12.20
C LEU A 129 -18.87 -2.42 -13.35
N LYS A 130 -20.20 -2.44 -13.23
CA LYS A 130 -21.10 -1.80 -14.19
C LYS A 130 -20.87 -0.27 -14.26
N GLN A 131 -20.70 0.38 -13.09
CA GLN A 131 -20.43 1.83 -13.04
C GLN A 131 -19.07 2.17 -13.69
N LEU A 132 -18.00 1.41 -13.36
CA LEU A 132 -16.68 1.62 -13.96
C LEU A 132 -16.70 1.42 -15.47
N ALA A 133 -17.36 0.36 -15.95
CA ALA A 133 -17.50 0.10 -17.39
C ALA A 133 -18.30 1.19 -18.11
N ALA A 134 -19.44 1.62 -17.55
CA ALA A 134 -20.28 2.68 -18.12
C ALA A 134 -19.56 4.04 -18.14
N ALA A 135 -18.68 4.30 -17.19
CA ALA A 135 -17.85 5.51 -17.14
C ALA A 135 -16.55 5.40 -17.97
N HIS A 136 -16.31 4.25 -18.64
CA HIS A 136 -15.08 3.95 -19.39
C HIS A 136 -13.80 4.10 -18.54
N ILE A 137 -13.88 3.79 -17.24
CA ILE A 137 -12.72 3.78 -16.34
C ILE A 137 -11.99 2.44 -16.45
N PRO A 138 -10.69 2.41 -16.80
CA PRO A 138 -9.91 1.18 -16.84
C PRO A 138 -9.92 0.47 -15.50
N HIS A 139 -10.24 -0.83 -15.50
CA HIS A 139 -10.27 -1.61 -14.28
C HIS A 139 -9.83 -3.05 -14.50
N LYS A 140 -9.29 -3.65 -13.43
CA LYS A 140 -8.96 -5.08 -13.33
C LYS A 140 -9.82 -5.70 -12.25
N TYR A 141 -10.49 -6.78 -12.57
CA TYR A 141 -11.29 -7.54 -11.61
C TYR A 141 -10.55 -8.83 -11.22
N LEU A 142 -10.34 -9.02 -9.93
CA LEU A 142 -9.76 -10.22 -9.35
C LEU A 142 -10.78 -10.84 -8.39
N LYS A 143 -11.17 -12.06 -8.70
CA LYS A 143 -12.11 -12.84 -7.89
C LYS A 143 -11.32 -13.70 -6.89
N TYR A 144 -11.60 -13.51 -5.61
CA TYR A 144 -10.94 -14.20 -4.49
C TYR A 144 -11.92 -15.03 -3.65
N TYR A 145 -12.87 -15.73 -4.29
CA TYR A 145 -13.83 -16.59 -3.59
C TYR A 145 -14.28 -17.76 -4.49
N GLY A 146 -14.92 -18.78 -3.87
CA GLY A 146 -15.27 -20.01 -4.55
C GLY A 146 -14.03 -20.71 -5.11
N ASP A 147 -14.10 -21.21 -6.33
CA ASP A 147 -12.98 -21.91 -7.00
C ASP A 147 -11.76 -21.00 -7.26
N SER A 148 -11.94 -19.67 -7.18
CA SER A 148 -10.87 -18.68 -7.39
C SER A 148 -10.30 -18.13 -6.07
N GLN A 149 -10.67 -18.66 -4.92
CA GLN A 149 -10.28 -18.10 -3.61
C GLN A 149 -8.76 -18.01 -3.43
N TYR A 150 -8.02 -18.94 -3.99
CA TYR A 150 -6.56 -18.92 -3.87
C TYR A 150 -5.90 -17.92 -4.83
N CYS A 151 -6.36 -17.74 -6.07
CA CYS A 151 -5.83 -16.78 -7.05
C CYS A 151 -4.34 -16.41 -6.77
N ASP A 152 -3.42 -17.38 -6.83
CA ASP A 152 -2.06 -17.40 -6.32
C ASP A 152 -1.93 -17.46 -4.78
N GLY A 153 -3.01 -17.27 -4.04
CA GLY A 153 -3.08 -17.32 -2.59
C GLY A 153 -2.44 -16.12 -1.89
N TRP A 154 -2.68 -16.01 -0.60
CA TRP A 154 -1.99 -15.05 0.25
C TRP A 154 -0.85 -15.69 1.01
N VAL A 155 0.14 -14.89 1.39
CA VAL A 155 1.29 -15.29 2.20
C VAL A 155 1.06 -14.90 3.65
N ASP A 156 1.44 -15.75 4.57
CA ASP A 156 1.54 -15.41 5.98
C ASP A 156 2.91 -14.78 6.26
N ASN A 157 2.93 -13.47 6.41
CA ASN A 157 4.16 -12.73 6.73
C ASN A 157 4.58 -12.85 8.21
N GLY A 158 3.84 -13.60 9.05
CA GLY A 158 4.16 -13.88 10.46
C GLY A 158 3.51 -12.91 11.46
N ASP A 159 3.76 -13.19 12.73
CA ASP A 159 3.14 -12.59 13.91
C ASP A 159 3.97 -11.46 14.57
N PHE A 160 5.05 -11.02 13.94
CA PHE A 160 6.01 -10.04 14.45
C PHE A 160 6.93 -10.55 15.58
N VAL A 161 7.02 -11.85 15.80
CA VAL A 161 8.07 -12.41 16.65
C VAL A 161 9.41 -12.34 15.89
N PRO A 162 10.50 -11.84 16.52
CA PRO A 162 11.80 -11.81 15.86
C PRO A 162 12.33 -13.24 15.67
N HIS A 163 12.80 -13.51 14.47
CA HIS A 163 13.38 -14.83 14.12
C HIS A 163 14.83 -14.97 14.57
N HIS A 164 15.47 -13.88 15.02
CA HIS A 164 16.88 -13.84 15.43
C HIS A 164 17.84 -14.33 14.33
N ARG A 165 17.52 -13.99 13.08
CA ARG A 165 18.33 -14.33 11.91
C ARG A 165 19.62 -13.53 11.88
N THR A 166 20.64 -14.13 11.28
CA THR A 166 21.87 -13.43 10.91
C THR A 166 21.59 -12.40 9.81
N ASP A 167 22.46 -11.41 9.66
CA ASP A 167 22.35 -10.39 8.60
C ASP A 167 22.26 -11.05 7.23
N LYS A 168 23.06 -12.08 6.94
CA LYS A 168 23.05 -12.81 5.67
C LYS A 168 21.70 -13.50 5.38
N GLU A 169 21.02 -14.01 6.39
CA GLU A 169 19.68 -14.60 6.24
C GLU A 169 18.65 -13.52 5.98
N ASN A 170 18.72 -12.38 6.67
CA ASN A 170 17.86 -11.23 6.43
C ASN A 170 18.09 -10.60 5.05
N GLU A 171 19.33 -10.52 4.57
CA GLU A 171 19.65 -10.12 3.19
C GLU A 171 19.00 -11.04 2.16
N ARG A 172 19.01 -12.37 2.39
CA ARG A 172 18.33 -13.33 1.53
C ARG A 172 16.82 -13.12 1.50
N ILE A 173 16.19 -12.91 2.66
CA ILE A 173 14.74 -12.60 2.77
C ILE A 173 14.42 -11.31 2.01
N PHE A 174 15.22 -10.26 2.21
CA PHE A 174 15.04 -8.97 1.56
C PHE A 174 15.17 -9.09 0.04
N SER A 175 16.22 -9.71 -0.46
CA SER A 175 16.48 -9.85 -1.90
C SER A 175 15.43 -10.69 -2.63
N ALA A 176 14.82 -11.69 -1.95
CA ALA A 176 13.77 -12.53 -2.49
C ALA A 176 12.35 -11.91 -2.34
N CYS A 177 12.21 -10.83 -1.56
CA CYS A 177 10.92 -10.19 -1.30
C CYS A 177 10.33 -9.55 -2.56
N SER A 178 9.03 -9.76 -2.83
CA SER A 178 8.35 -9.18 -3.98
C SER A 178 8.34 -7.65 -3.97
N HIS A 179 8.36 -7.02 -2.79
CA HIS A 179 8.47 -5.57 -2.66
C HIS A 179 9.80 -5.03 -3.21
N VAL A 180 10.86 -5.83 -3.15
CA VAL A 180 12.20 -5.49 -3.65
C VAL A 180 12.38 -5.95 -5.10
N CYS A 181 12.15 -7.26 -5.39
CA CYS A 181 12.37 -7.86 -6.72
C CYS A 181 11.51 -7.24 -7.82
N ARG A 182 10.33 -6.71 -7.50
CA ARG A 182 9.45 -6.04 -8.46
C ARG A 182 9.76 -4.56 -8.66
N GLY A 183 10.99 -4.15 -8.36
CA GLY A 183 11.50 -2.82 -8.61
C GLY A 183 11.25 -1.81 -7.51
N GLY A 184 11.06 -2.26 -6.27
CA GLY A 184 10.89 -1.40 -5.11
C GLY A 184 9.46 -0.89 -4.93
N SER A 185 8.95 -1.03 -3.73
CA SER A 185 7.66 -0.47 -3.32
C SER A 185 7.86 0.39 -2.08
N TRP A 186 7.60 1.67 -2.21
CA TRP A 186 7.76 2.63 -1.11
C TRP A 186 6.40 2.91 -0.47
N TYR A 187 6.41 3.02 0.85
CA TYR A 187 5.23 3.30 1.67
C TYR A 187 5.46 4.58 2.46
N VAL A 188 4.49 5.48 2.41
CA VAL A 188 4.59 6.76 3.13
C VAL A 188 3.41 6.90 4.08
N ARG A 189 3.70 7.22 5.33
CA ARG A 189 2.73 7.50 6.36
C ARG A 189 3.36 8.33 7.48
N ASN A 190 2.63 9.30 8.02
CA ASN A 190 3.07 10.14 9.14
C ASN A 190 4.46 10.79 8.92
N GLY A 191 4.80 11.15 7.68
CA GLY A 191 6.09 11.72 7.33
C GLY A 191 7.24 10.72 7.21
N GLN A 192 7.00 9.44 7.44
CA GLN A 192 8.01 8.39 7.29
C GLN A 192 7.85 7.66 5.97
N MET A 193 8.96 7.45 5.29
CA MET A 193 9.04 6.73 4.02
C MET A 193 9.85 5.45 4.19
N HIS A 194 9.23 4.29 3.99
CA HIS A 194 9.78 2.96 4.21
C HIS A 194 9.75 2.08 2.96
N TRP A 195 10.63 1.07 2.92
CA TRP A 195 10.68 0.07 1.86
C TRP A 195 9.45 -0.84 1.78
N CYS A 196 8.78 -1.13 2.89
CA CYS A 196 7.63 -2.03 2.87
C CYS A 196 6.55 -1.62 3.87
N GLY A 197 5.31 -2.08 3.59
CA GLY A 197 4.17 -1.80 4.45
C GLY A 197 4.26 -2.45 5.83
N ARG A 198 4.96 -3.60 5.95
CA ARG A 198 5.18 -4.26 7.25
C ARG A 198 6.12 -3.47 8.15
N SER A 199 7.18 -2.88 7.58
CA SER A 199 8.11 -2.01 8.33
C SER A 199 7.37 -0.83 8.94
N ILE A 200 6.70 -0.03 8.11
CA ILE A 200 6.04 1.19 8.56
C ILE A 200 4.89 0.90 9.54
N ARG A 201 4.05 -0.11 9.27
CA ARG A 201 2.91 -0.45 10.12
C ARG A 201 3.31 -1.23 11.36
N GLY A 202 4.32 -2.09 11.26
CA GLY A 202 4.87 -2.79 12.43
C GLY A 202 5.50 -1.83 13.44
N ALA A 203 6.18 -0.80 12.96
CA ALA A 203 6.70 0.27 13.80
C ALA A 203 5.56 1.13 14.42
N GLU A 204 4.55 1.50 13.62
CA GLU A 204 3.37 2.25 14.10
C GLU A 204 2.59 1.48 15.18
N LEU A 205 2.52 0.15 15.09
CA LEU A 205 1.88 -0.74 16.06
C LEU A 205 2.78 -1.08 17.26
N GLY A 206 4.02 -0.59 17.29
CA GLY A 206 4.99 -0.90 18.34
C GLY A 206 5.47 -2.36 18.33
N LYS A 207 5.28 -3.09 17.23
CA LYS A 207 5.64 -4.51 17.08
C LYS A 207 7.01 -4.74 16.44
N ILE A 208 7.52 -3.74 15.74
CA ILE A 208 8.86 -3.72 15.16
C ILE A 208 9.57 -2.49 15.70
N PRO A 209 10.83 -2.60 16.16
CA PRO A 209 11.62 -1.44 16.56
C PRO A 209 11.74 -0.44 15.40
N LEU A 210 11.43 0.85 15.64
CA LEU A 210 11.65 1.90 14.67
C LEU A 210 13.13 2.32 14.73
N ARG A 211 13.89 2.01 13.69
CA ARG A 211 15.31 2.36 13.56
C ARG A 211 15.51 3.39 12.48
N LYS A 212 16.39 4.37 12.71
CA LYS A 212 16.62 5.49 11.79
C LYS A 212 17.16 5.04 10.43
N GLU A 213 17.85 3.92 10.37
CA GLU A 213 18.37 3.32 9.15
C GLU A 213 17.31 2.66 8.25
N ASP A 214 16.08 2.44 8.76
CA ASP A 214 15.00 1.74 8.03
C ASP A 214 14.06 2.69 7.26
N TYR A 215 14.13 4.00 7.52
CA TYR A 215 13.22 4.96 6.93
C TYR A 215 13.83 6.34 6.74
N LEU A 216 13.18 7.13 5.90
CA LEU A 216 13.45 8.56 5.77
C LEU A 216 12.31 9.35 6.39
N ASP A 217 12.60 10.28 7.31
CA ASP A 217 11.65 11.28 7.78
C ASP A 217 11.59 12.45 6.78
N ILE A 218 10.54 12.46 5.96
CA ILE A 218 10.36 13.53 4.97
C ILE A 218 9.79 14.82 5.59
N PHE A 219 9.33 14.77 6.84
CA PHE A 219 8.80 15.94 7.57
C PHE A 219 9.82 16.58 8.50
N ASP A 220 11.00 15.98 8.73
CA ASP A 220 12.03 16.54 9.59
C ASP A 220 12.42 17.97 9.12
N PRO A 221 12.14 19.01 9.90
CA PRO A 221 12.46 20.39 9.53
C PRO A 221 13.95 20.72 9.62
N ALA A 222 14.72 19.91 10.35
CA ALA A 222 16.17 20.10 10.50
C ALA A 222 16.98 19.60 9.31
N THR A 223 16.37 18.76 8.45
CA THR A 223 17.01 18.14 7.30
C THR A 223 16.66 18.86 6.00
N THR A 224 17.65 19.29 5.25
CA THR A 224 17.48 19.96 3.93
C THR A 224 16.93 19.01 2.88
N LEU A 225 16.37 19.54 1.80
CA LEU A 225 15.90 18.72 0.66
C LEU A 225 17.01 17.88 0.03
N GLU A 226 18.24 18.42 -0.05
CA GLU A 226 19.40 17.70 -0.58
C GLU A 226 19.77 16.53 0.32
N GLU A 227 19.79 16.71 1.64
CA GLU A 227 20.06 15.64 2.60
C GLU A 227 18.95 14.58 2.57
N LYS A 228 17.67 14.97 2.44
CA LYS A 228 16.57 14.01 2.26
C LYS A 228 16.71 13.19 0.98
N ARG A 229 17.12 13.82 -0.13
CA ARG A 229 17.42 13.10 -1.40
C ARG A 229 18.56 12.09 -1.20
N LYS A 230 19.67 12.50 -0.59
CA LYS A 230 20.80 11.60 -0.28
C LYS A 230 20.37 10.47 0.67
N GLY A 231 19.54 10.77 1.68
CA GLY A 231 18.98 9.77 2.58
C GLY A 231 18.12 8.74 1.85
N LEU A 232 17.28 9.16 0.91
CA LEU A 232 16.49 8.25 0.09
C LEU A 232 17.37 7.41 -0.84
N GLU A 233 18.40 8.00 -1.47
CA GLU A 233 19.38 7.28 -2.28
C GLU A 233 20.13 6.22 -1.45
N ALA A 234 20.52 6.55 -0.22
CA ALA A 234 21.15 5.59 0.69
C ALA A 234 20.20 4.44 1.05
N LEU A 235 18.92 4.75 1.36
CA LEU A 235 17.90 3.72 1.61
C LEU A 235 17.66 2.83 0.39
N MET A 236 17.78 3.33 -0.83
CA MET A 236 17.66 2.53 -2.06
C MET A 236 18.79 1.51 -2.23
N GLN A 237 19.89 1.66 -1.51
CA GLN A 237 21.06 0.77 -1.56
C GLN A 237 21.13 -0.22 -0.39
N VAL A 238 20.21 -0.18 0.56
CA VAL A 238 20.22 -1.16 1.66
C VAL A 238 19.93 -2.57 1.15
N HIS A 239 20.51 -3.54 1.81
CA HIS A 239 20.34 -4.96 1.48
C HIS A 239 19.44 -5.71 2.46
N MET A 240 19.04 -5.05 3.53
CA MET A 240 18.04 -5.53 4.50
C MET A 240 17.48 -4.34 5.30
N ILE A 241 16.36 -4.57 5.98
CA ILE A 241 15.77 -3.65 6.96
C ILE A 241 15.38 -4.45 8.20
N THR A 242 15.24 -3.80 9.35
CA THR A 242 14.89 -4.46 10.62
C THR A 242 13.64 -5.34 10.49
N ALA A 243 12.65 -4.92 9.72
CA ALA A 243 11.41 -5.67 9.52
C ALA A 243 11.61 -7.05 8.88
N CYS A 244 12.74 -7.32 8.22
CA CYS A 244 13.03 -8.64 7.64
C CYS A 244 13.16 -9.71 8.72
N ASP A 245 13.75 -9.38 9.87
CA ASP A 245 13.86 -10.32 10.99
C ASP A 245 12.52 -10.62 11.69
N TYR A 246 11.51 -9.77 11.46
CA TYR A 246 10.15 -9.91 12.00
C TYR A 246 9.14 -10.42 10.96
N CYS A 247 9.61 -11.02 9.87
CA CYS A 247 8.79 -11.42 8.73
C CYS A 247 9.14 -12.82 8.28
N ASN A 248 8.13 -13.65 7.97
CA ASN A 248 8.35 -14.96 7.34
C ASN A 248 8.84 -14.84 5.89
N GLY A 249 8.92 -13.62 5.36
CA GLY A 249 9.22 -13.37 3.96
C GLY A 249 7.96 -13.13 3.14
N ASP A 250 8.10 -13.26 1.83
CA ASP A 250 7.04 -13.02 0.85
C ASP A 250 7.11 -14.08 -0.26
N TYR A 251 6.31 -13.92 -1.32
CA TYR A 251 6.12 -14.91 -2.41
C TYR A 251 7.39 -15.57 -2.94
N GLY A 252 8.53 -14.93 -2.85
CA GLY A 252 9.82 -15.44 -3.29
C GLY A 252 10.64 -16.18 -2.23
N THR A 253 10.15 -16.32 -1.00
CA THR A 253 10.89 -16.95 0.09
C THR A 253 10.37 -18.34 0.42
N GLU A 254 11.25 -19.26 0.86
CA GLU A 254 10.88 -20.63 1.22
C GLU A 254 9.93 -20.66 2.42
N ASP A 255 10.17 -19.80 3.43
CA ASP A 255 9.35 -19.72 4.64
C ASP A 255 7.91 -19.28 4.34
N ALA A 256 7.72 -18.49 3.28
CA ALA A 256 6.43 -18.03 2.81
C ALA A 256 5.90 -18.81 1.58
N ALA A 257 6.43 -20.02 1.33
CA ALA A 257 6.00 -20.83 0.17
C ALA A 257 4.56 -21.33 0.29
N LYS A 258 4.05 -21.50 1.52
CA LYS A 258 2.66 -21.92 1.75
C LYS A 258 1.71 -20.81 1.32
N ARG A 259 0.68 -21.18 0.55
CA ARG A 259 -0.40 -20.28 0.13
C ARG A 259 -1.63 -20.47 0.98
N HIS A 260 -2.27 -19.38 1.33
CA HIS A 260 -3.49 -19.33 2.15
C HIS A 260 -4.65 -18.76 1.33
N PRO A 261 -5.89 -19.07 1.70
CA PRO A 261 -7.05 -18.45 1.06
C PRO A 261 -6.98 -16.93 1.16
N ALA A 262 -7.21 -16.25 0.04
CA ALA A 262 -7.22 -14.79 0.01
C ALA A 262 -8.47 -14.25 0.72
N GLY A 263 -8.31 -13.21 1.52
CA GLY A 263 -9.43 -12.48 2.13
C GLY A 263 -10.26 -13.28 3.12
N GLU A 264 -9.75 -14.37 3.69
CA GLU A 264 -10.43 -15.12 4.76
C GLU A 264 -10.79 -14.19 5.91
N GLN A 265 -12.09 -14.12 6.24
CA GLN A 265 -12.56 -13.19 7.26
C GLN A 265 -12.39 -13.78 8.67
N LEU A 266 -11.84 -12.96 9.58
CA LEU A 266 -11.81 -13.31 11.00
C LEU A 266 -13.24 -13.39 11.53
N THR A 267 -13.55 -14.51 12.15
CA THR A 267 -14.79 -14.65 12.94
C THR A 267 -14.66 -13.85 14.23
N CYS A 268 -15.70 -13.07 14.55
CA CYS A 268 -15.78 -12.34 15.83
C CYS A 268 -16.01 -13.27 16.98
#